data_de598a444b5a9b5181254cdf659ef71f
#
_entry.id   de598a444b5a9b5181254cdf659ef71f
#
_cell.length_a   1.000
_cell.length_b   1.000
_cell.length_c   1.000
_cell.angle_alpha   90.00
_cell.angle_beta   90.00
_cell.angle_gamma   90.00
#
_symmetry.space_group_name_H-M   'P 1'
#
loop_
_entity.id
_entity.type
_entity.pdbx_description
1 polymer ?
#
loop_
_entity_poly.entity_id
_entity_poly.type
_entity_poly.pdbx_seq_one_letter_code
_entity_poly.pdbx_strand_id
1 'polypeptide(L)'
;HYIYAFDNVAFPYGEKSEEFIVERVVEIVTAVQQRYPLALAVIACNTASTVSLPALREKFAFPVVGVVPAIKPAARLTANGIVGLLATRGTVKRPYTRELIDRFANECRIEMLGSAELVELAEAKLHGEPVPLEELRRILRPW
;
A
#
# COMPACT_ATOMS: atom_id res chain seq x y z
N HIS A 1 -9.08 19.96 -12.64
CA HIS A 1 -8.97 20.18 -11.19
C HIS A 1 -8.66 18.85 -10.51
N TYR A 2 -7.87 18.92 -9.41
CA TYR A 2 -7.54 17.78 -8.57
C TYR A 2 -8.12 18.02 -7.18
N ILE A 3 -8.64 16.96 -6.57
CA ILE A 3 -9.08 16.96 -5.18
C ILE A 3 -8.15 16.00 -4.44
N TYR A 4 -7.48 16.47 -3.41
CA TYR A 4 -6.66 15.66 -2.54
C TYR A 4 -7.38 15.46 -1.21
N ALA A 5 -7.54 14.21 -0.80
CA ALA A 5 -8.13 13.84 0.48
C ALA A 5 -7.26 12.79 1.17
N PHE A 6 -7.09 12.90 2.47
CA PHE A 6 -6.39 11.91 3.27
C PHE A 6 -7.11 11.65 4.60
N ASP A 7 -6.98 10.44 5.11
CA ASP A 7 -7.59 10.02 6.37
C ASP A 7 -6.58 10.06 7.52
N ASN A 8 -6.39 11.22 8.09
CA ASN A 8 -5.48 11.40 9.21
C ASN A 8 -5.95 10.71 10.49
N VAL A 9 -7.28 10.56 10.66
CA VAL A 9 -7.88 10.00 11.87
C VAL A 9 -7.61 8.50 12.02
N ALA A 10 -7.64 7.77 10.89
CA ALA A 10 -7.42 6.32 10.89
C ALA A 10 -6.00 5.90 10.48
N PHE A 11 -5.10 6.85 10.26
CA PHE A 11 -3.68 6.57 9.98
C PHE A 11 -2.98 5.93 11.20
N PRO A 12 -2.06 4.96 10.99
CA PRO A 12 -1.72 4.27 9.75
C PRO A 12 -2.65 3.07 9.46
N TYR A 13 -2.90 2.79 8.17
CA TYR A 13 -3.75 1.67 7.73
C TYR A 13 -3.08 0.30 7.82
N GLY A 14 -1.75 0.25 7.92
CA GLY A 14 -0.99 -1.00 7.85
C GLY A 14 -1.31 -2.04 8.92
N GLU A 15 -1.85 -1.61 10.07
CA GLU A 15 -2.21 -2.44 11.21
C GLU A 15 -3.75 -2.61 11.38
N LYS A 16 -4.55 -2.04 10.47
CA LYS A 16 -6.01 -2.14 10.51
C LYS A 16 -6.52 -3.40 9.83
N SER A 17 -7.70 -3.88 10.22
CA SER A 17 -8.36 -5.00 9.55
C SER A 17 -8.77 -4.65 8.12
N GLU A 18 -8.96 -5.66 7.28
CA GLU A 18 -9.37 -5.45 5.88
C GLU A 18 -10.76 -4.82 5.80
N GLU A 19 -11.69 -5.31 6.60
CA GLU A 19 -13.07 -4.82 6.69
C GLU A 19 -13.09 -3.34 7.05
N PHE A 20 -12.36 -2.95 8.10
CA PHE A 20 -12.25 -1.56 8.52
C PHE A 20 -11.72 -0.67 7.38
N ILE A 21 -10.66 -1.09 6.69
CA ILE A 21 -10.07 -0.30 5.60
C ILE A 21 -11.05 -0.17 4.44
N VAL A 22 -11.73 -1.25 4.04
CA VAL A 22 -12.70 -1.22 2.94
C VAL A 22 -13.85 -0.27 3.25
N GLU A 23 -14.47 -0.41 4.41
CA GLU A 23 -15.58 0.45 4.85
C GLU A 23 -15.15 1.92 4.88
N ARG A 24 -13.99 2.19 5.49
CA ARG A 24 -13.47 3.54 5.65
C ARG A 24 -13.14 4.22 4.33
N VAL A 25 -12.49 3.52 3.40
CA VAL A 25 -12.14 4.06 2.08
C VAL A 25 -13.40 4.31 1.25
N VAL A 26 -14.38 3.39 1.29
CA VAL A 26 -15.68 3.55 0.64
C VAL A 26 -16.43 4.76 1.18
N GLU A 27 -16.45 4.96 2.50
CA GLU A 27 -17.06 6.13 3.16
C GLU A 27 -16.43 7.44 2.66
N ILE A 28 -15.10 7.54 2.68
CA ILE A 28 -14.38 8.74 2.25
C ILE A 28 -14.65 9.07 0.78
N VAL A 29 -14.53 8.08 -0.12
CA VAL A 29 -14.77 8.30 -1.56
C VAL A 29 -16.23 8.70 -1.80
N THR A 30 -17.18 8.13 -1.05
CA THR A 30 -18.60 8.51 -1.11
C THR A 30 -18.80 9.98 -0.67
N ALA A 31 -18.19 10.40 0.43
CA ALA A 31 -18.29 11.77 0.93
C ALA A 31 -17.68 12.78 -0.05
N VAL A 32 -16.58 12.43 -0.72
CA VAL A 32 -15.99 13.28 -1.75
C VAL A 32 -16.89 13.37 -2.98
N GLN A 33 -17.43 12.22 -3.45
CA GLN A 33 -18.33 12.18 -4.62
C GLN A 33 -19.61 13.00 -4.40
N GLN A 34 -20.14 13.00 -3.19
CA GLN A 34 -21.35 13.80 -2.85
C GLN A 34 -21.14 15.31 -3.01
N ARG A 35 -19.89 15.77 -2.91
CA ARG A 35 -19.54 17.19 -3.02
C ARG A 35 -19.01 17.60 -4.39
N TYR A 36 -18.43 16.63 -5.12
CA TYR A 36 -17.71 16.90 -6.36
C TYR A 36 -18.00 15.84 -7.39
N PRO A 37 -18.26 16.21 -8.67
CA PRO A 37 -18.34 15.25 -9.76
C PRO A 37 -16.95 14.65 -10.01
N LEU A 38 -16.77 13.36 -9.75
CA LEU A 38 -15.51 12.67 -9.96
C LEU A 38 -15.49 11.99 -11.33
N ALA A 39 -14.46 12.28 -12.12
CA ALA A 39 -14.18 11.59 -13.38
C ALA A 39 -13.28 10.35 -13.17
N LEU A 40 -12.50 10.34 -12.08
CA LEU A 40 -11.55 9.27 -11.73
C LEU A 40 -11.21 9.40 -10.24
N ALA A 41 -10.99 8.27 -9.57
CA ALA A 41 -10.38 8.25 -8.24
C ALA A 41 -9.06 7.48 -8.27
N VAL A 42 -8.04 8.01 -7.56
CA VAL A 42 -6.76 7.34 -7.34
C VAL A 42 -6.62 7.04 -5.85
N ILE A 43 -6.52 5.78 -5.50
CA ILE A 43 -6.21 5.34 -4.14
C ILE A 43 -4.68 5.27 -4.00
N ALA A 44 -4.08 6.37 -3.54
CA ALA A 44 -2.62 6.54 -3.48
C ALA A 44 -1.99 5.90 -2.23
N CYS A 45 -2.54 4.77 -1.79
CA CYS A 45 -2.06 3.99 -0.64
C CYS A 45 -1.97 2.52 -1.02
N ASN A 46 -0.79 1.91 -0.92
CA ASN A 46 -0.61 0.47 -1.20
C ASN A 46 -1.50 -0.38 -0.30
N THR A 47 -1.50 -0.11 1.00
CA THR A 47 -2.30 -0.87 1.98
C THR A 47 -3.79 -0.82 1.65
N ALA A 48 -4.35 0.36 1.39
CA ALA A 48 -5.75 0.51 1.04
C ALA A 48 -6.07 -0.11 -0.32
N SER A 49 -5.22 0.08 -1.33
CA SER A 49 -5.44 -0.45 -2.68
C SER A 49 -5.52 -1.97 -2.69
N THR A 50 -4.69 -2.66 -1.90
CA THR A 50 -4.67 -4.14 -1.89
C THR A 50 -5.97 -4.79 -1.38
N VAL A 51 -6.86 -4.04 -0.75
CA VAL A 51 -8.12 -4.58 -0.20
C VAL A 51 -9.37 -3.86 -0.71
N SER A 52 -9.31 -2.55 -0.98
CA SER A 52 -10.51 -1.76 -1.26
C SER A 52 -10.87 -1.64 -2.74
N LEU A 53 -9.94 -1.91 -3.67
CA LEU A 53 -10.20 -1.74 -5.10
C LEU A 53 -11.41 -2.52 -5.64
N PRO A 54 -11.64 -3.80 -5.28
CA PRO A 54 -12.83 -4.52 -5.72
C PRO A 54 -14.13 -3.84 -5.30
N ALA A 55 -14.28 -3.51 -4.02
CA ALA A 55 -15.47 -2.86 -3.48
C ALA A 55 -15.71 -1.46 -4.07
N LEU A 56 -14.64 -0.68 -4.29
CA LEU A 56 -14.74 0.63 -4.92
C LEU A 56 -15.19 0.54 -6.37
N ARG A 57 -14.66 -0.41 -7.14
CA ARG A 57 -15.01 -0.63 -8.55
C ARG A 57 -16.42 -1.17 -8.73
N GLU A 58 -16.92 -1.91 -7.77
CA GLU A 58 -18.31 -2.37 -7.74
C GLU A 58 -19.28 -1.22 -7.43
N LYS A 59 -18.91 -0.36 -6.46
CA LYS A 59 -19.78 0.70 -5.95
C LYS A 59 -19.85 1.93 -6.86
N PHE A 60 -18.74 2.33 -7.50
CA PHE A 60 -18.65 3.59 -8.22
C PHE A 60 -18.58 3.39 -9.72
N ALA A 61 -19.34 4.23 -10.48
CA ALA A 61 -19.37 4.17 -11.94
C ALA A 61 -18.11 4.76 -12.63
N PHE A 62 -17.36 5.62 -11.92
CA PHE A 62 -16.12 6.18 -12.44
C PHE A 62 -14.94 5.22 -12.23
N PRO A 63 -13.88 5.30 -13.07
CA PRO A 63 -12.70 4.47 -12.90
C PRO A 63 -11.98 4.68 -11.56
N VAL A 64 -11.57 3.58 -10.93
CA VAL A 64 -10.75 3.61 -9.71
C VAL A 64 -9.40 2.97 -9.97
N VAL A 65 -8.34 3.75 -9.79
CA VAL A 65 -6.95 3.35 -9.94
C VAL A 65 -6.33 3.19 -8.56
N GLY A 66 -5.61 2.10 -8.34
CA GLY A 66 -4.87 1.86 -7.11
C GLY A 66 -3.36 1.89 -7.33
N VAL A 67 -2.62 2.02 -6.24
CA VAL A 67 -1.17 1.83 -6.17
C VAL A 67 -0.92 0.49 -5.48
N VAL A 68 -0.18 -0.38 -6.14
CA VAL A 68 0.11 -1.74 -5.64
C VAL A 68 1.61 -2.03 -5.71
N PRO A 69 2.11 -3.04 -4.97
CA PRO A 69 3.52 -3.39 -5.02
C PRO A 69 4.00 -3.64 -6.45
N ALA A 70 5.17 -3.08 -6.78
CA ALA A 70 5.74 -3.12 -8.12
C ALA A 70 6.39 -4.49 -8.46
N ILE A 71 5.72 -5.60 -8.15
CA ILE A 71 6.22 -6.97 -8.31
C ILE A 71 6.58 -7.26 -9.76
N LYS A 72 5.67 -6.95 -10.69
CA LYS A 72 5.88 -7.22 -12.12
C LYS A 72 7.12 -6.53 -12.71
N PRO A 73 7.35 -5.22 -12.53
CA PRO A 73 8.57 -4.59 -13.00
C PRO A 73 9.82 -5.09 -12.25
N ALA A 74 9.75 -5.35 -10.95
CA ALA A 74 10.88 -5.87 -10.18
C ALA A 74 11.32 -7.25 -10.67
N ALA A 75 10.38 -8.15 -10.94
CA ALA A 75 10.67 -9.48 -11.49
C ALA A 75 11.34 -9.42 -12.88
N ARG A 76 11.05 -8.39 -13.67
CA ARG A 76 11.70 -8.20 -14.97
C ARG A 76 13.10 -7.59 -14.88
N LEU A 77 13.39 -6.85 -13.83
CA LEU A 77 14.64 -6.11 -13.64
C LEU A 77 15.67 -6.88 -12.83
N THR A 78 15.27 -7.86 -12.04
CA THR A 78 16.22 -8.63 -11.23
C THR A 78 17.21 -9.39 -12.12
N ALA A 79 18.51 -9.29 -11.79
CA ALA A 79 19.56 -9.99 -12.49
C ALA A 79 19.88 -11.36 -11.88
N ASN A 80 19.51 -11.58 -10.62
CA ASN A 80 19.82 -12.80 -9.87
C ASN A 80 18.57 -13.62 -9.48
N GLY A 81 17.39 -13.23 -9.96
CA GLY A 81 16.13 -13.90 -9.62
C GLY A 81 15.62 -13.65 -8.20
N ILE A 82 16.25 -12.75 -7.45
CA ILE A 82 15.82 -12.41 -6.09
C ILE A 82 15.21 -10.99 -6.09
N VAL A 83 14.06 -10.83 -5.44
CA VAL A 83 13.37 -9.54 -5.27
C VAL A 83 13.00 -9.34 -3.82
N GLY A 84 13.43 -8.24 -3.21
CA GLY A 84 13.02 -7.81 -1.89
C GLY A 84 11.70 -7.01 -1.94
N LEU A 85 10.73 -7.39 -1.13
CA LEU A 85 9.48 -6.64 -0.92
C LEU A 85 9.44 -6.09 0.50
N LEU A 86 9.69 -4.79 0.64
CA LEU A 86 9.59 -4.05 1.89
C LEU A 86 8.26 -3.30 1.92
N ALA A 87 7.41 -3.56 2.91
CA ALA A 87 6.10 -2.94 3.01
C ALA A 87 5.56 -2.95 4.45
N THR A 88 4.32 -2.48 4.66
CA THR A 88 3.62 -2.67 5.94
C THR A 88 3.32 -4.16 6.19
N ARG A 89 3.16 -4.54 7.46
CA ARG A 89 2.78 -5.92 7.82
C ARG A 89 1.50 -6.38 7.12
N GLY A 90 0.52 -5.49 7.00
CA GLY A 90 -0.72 -5.77 6.28
C GLY A 90 -0.43 -6.11 4.81
N THR A 91 0.32 -5.28 4.10
CA THR A 91 0.59 -5.47 2.66
C THR A 91 1.29 -6.80 2.36
N VAL A 92 2.31 -7.20 3.14
CA VAL A 92 3.04 -8.46 2.89
C VAL A 92 2.20 -9.72 3.19
N LYS A 93 1.20 -9.63 4.06
CA LYS A 93 0.37 -10.78 4.46
C LYS A 93 -0.85 -10.99 3.56
N ARG A 94 -1.26 -10.00 2.76
CA ARG A 94 -2.52 -10.03 2.02
C ARG A 94 -2.52 -11.00 0.86
N PRO A 95 -3.66 -11.67 0.60
CA PRO A 95 -3.84 -12.56 -0.55
C PRO A 95 -3.49 -11.86 -1.88
N TYR A 96 -3.92 -10.62 -2.06
CA TYR A 96 -3.64 -9.83 -3.26
C TYR A 96 -2.12 -9.71 -3.57
N THR A 97 -1.28 -9.55 -2.56
CA THR A 97 0.18 -9.49 -2.75
C THR A 97 0.72 -10.84 -3.23
N ARG A 98 0.20 -11.94 -2.70
CA ARG A 98 0.55 -13.30 -3.15
C ARG A 98 0.10 -13.55 -4.58
N GLU A 99 -1.11 -13.16 -4.94
CA GLU A 99 -1.61 -13.26 -6.32
C GLU A 99 -0.73 -12.49 -7.32
N LEU A 100 -0.23 -11.30 -6.94
CA LEU A 100 0.72 -10.56 -7.76
C LEU A 100 2.03 -11.32 -7.95
N ILE A 101 2.56 -11.92 -6.89
CA ILE A 101 3.79 -12.72 -6.94
C ILE A 101 3.57 -13.94 -7.83
N ASP A 102 2.52 -14.71 -7.60
CA ASP A 102 2.21 -15.93 -8.37
C ASP A 102 2.02 -15.63 -9.85
N ARG A 103 1.41 -14.50 -10.16
CA ARG A 103 1.11 -14.10 -11.55
C ARG A 103 2.31 -13.53 -12.30
N PHE A 104 3.20 -12.80 -11.62
CA PHE A 104 4.21 -11.99 -12.28
C PHE A 104 5.66 -12.28 -11.88
N ALA A 105 5.88 -13.06 -10.83
CA ALA A 105 7.20 -13.33 -10.25
C ALA A 105 7.34 -14.77 -9.73
N ASN A 106 6.59 -15.72 -10.29
CA ASN A 106 6.62 -17.13 -9.92
C ASN A 106 7.99 -17.79 -10.12
N GLU A 107 8.84 -17.24 -11.00
CA GLU A 107 10.21 -17.69 -11.23
C GLU A 107 11.24 -16.97 -10.34
N CYS A 108 10.80 -16.00 -9.52
CA CYS A 108 11.67 -15.24 -8.64
C CYS A 108 11.53 -15.70 -7.19
N ARG A 109 12.64 -15.63 -6.46
CA ARG A 109 12.63 -15.73 -5.00
C ARG A 109 12.23 -14.38 -4.42
N ILE A 110 11.07 -14.30 -3.76
CA ILE A 110 10.58 -13.08 -3.14
C ILE A 110 10.86 -13.11 -1.64
N GLU A 111 11.73 -12.22 -1.19
CA GLU A 111 12.02 -12.00 0.24
C GLU A 111 11.13 -10.86 0.76
N MET A 112 10.23 -11.18 1.69
CA MET A 112 9.26 -10.21 2.20
C MET A 112 9.60 -9.76 3.61
N LEU A 113 9.62 -8.45 3.83
CA LEU A 113 9.79 -7.82 5.13
C LEU A 113 8.66 -6.82 5.39
N GLY A 114 7.81 -7.12 6.39
CA GLY A 114 6.76 -6.23 6.87
C GLY A 114 7.16 -5.56 8.17
N SER A 115 7.24 -4.22 8.20
CA SER A 115 7.64 -3.47 9.40
C SER A 115 6.71 -2.29 9.67
N ALA A 116 6.12 -2.24 10.86
CA ALA A 116 5.41 -1.07 11.37
C ALA A 116 6.43 0.01 11.82
N GLU A 117 7.51 -0.39 12.46
CA GLU A 117 8.57 0.51 12.93
C GLU A 117 9.16 1.33 11.78
N LEU A 118 9.32 0.74 10.59
CA LEU A 118 9.82 1.47 9.44
C LEU A 118 8.84 2.56 8.96
N VAL A 119 7.54 2.34 9.12
CA VAL A 119 6.52 3.37 8.83
C VAL A 119 6.69 4.55 9.79
N GLU A 120 6.85 4.28 11.08
CA GLU A 120 7.06 5.32 12.10
C GLU A 120 8.33 6.12 11.85
N LEU A 121 9.44 5.45 11.51
CA LEU A 121 10.69 6.11 11.16
C LEU A 121 10.58 6.96 9.89
N ALA A 122 9.82 6.51 8.90
CA ALA A 122 9.58 7.26 7.68
C ALA A 122 8.77 8.54 7.95
N GLU A 123 7.72 8.45 8.77
CA GLU A 123 6.92 9.60 9.19
C GLU A 123 7.75 10.57 10.03
N ALA A 124 8.52 10.10 11.01
CA ALA A 124 9.43 10.92 11.80
C ALA A 124 10.38 11.72 10.90
N LYS A 125 10.97 11.05 9.90
CA LYS A 125 11.84 11.72 8.91
C LYS A 125 11.11 12.79 8.11
N LEU A 126 9.87 12.56 7.70
CA LEU A 126 9.06 13.55 6.98
C LEU A 126 8.73 14.76 7.84
N HIS A 127 8.63 14.59 9.16
CA HIS A 127 8.47 15.69 10.13
C HIS A 127 9.78 16.37 10.55
N GLY A 128 10.92 15.99 9.94
CA GLY A 128 12.23 16.59 10.20
C GLY A 128 12.97 16.00 11.39
N GLU A 129 12.49 14.89 11.94
CA GLU A 129 13.17 14.20 13.02
C GLU A 129 14.34 13.36 12.50
N PRO A 130 15.43 13.22 13.28
CA PRO A 130 16.55 12.39 12.89
C PRO A 130 16.15 10.91 12.93
N VAL A 131 16.51 10.16 11.90
CA VAL A 131 16.34 8.70 11.85
C VAL A 131 17.67 8.03 12.17
N PRO A 132 17.79 7.27 13.27
CA PRO A 132 19.00 6.56 13.63
C PRO A 132 19.31 5.45 12.61
N LEU A 133 20.51 5.47 12.00
CA LEU A 133 20.93 4.44 11.04
C LEU A 133 20.96 3.04 11.65
N GLU A 134 21.27 2.93 12.94
CA GLU A 134 21.28 1.64 13.64
C GLU A 134 19.89 1.01 13.73
N GLU A 135 18.84 1.82 13.90
CA GLU A 135 17.45 1.34 13.84
C GLU A 135 17.11 0.77 12.46
N LEU A 136 17.48 1.47 11.39
CA LEU A 136 17.29 0.97 10.03
C LEU A 136 18.05 -0.31 9.79
N ARG A 137 19.32 -0.41 10.23
CA ARG A 137 20.13 -1.63 10.12
C ARG A 137 19.50 -2.78 10.90
N ARG A 138 18.99 -2.53 12.10
CA ARG A 138 18.29 -3.54 12.91
C ARG A 138 17.05 -4.08 12.20
N ILE A 139 16.21 -3.20 11.64
CA ILE A 139 14.99 -3.57 10.92
C ILE A 139 15.32 -4.37 9.66
N LEU A 140 16.35 -3.95 8.91
CA LEU A 140 16.72 -4.57 7.64
C LEU A 140 17.67 -5.77 7.78
N ARG A 141 18.09 -6.10 9.00
CA ARG A 141 19.03 -7.20 9.26
C ARG A 141 18.63 -8.58 8.70
N PRO A 142 17.32 -8.92 8.56
CA PRO A 142 16.93 -10.19 7.95
C PRO A 142 17.32 -10.33 6.46
N TRP A 143 17.69 -9.27 5.81
CA TRP A 143 18.18 -9.18 4.43
C TRP A 143 19.68 -8.92 4.42
#